data_ec13f89cfa4503931599653459750e08
#
_entry.id   ec13f89cfa4503931599653459750e08
#
_cell.length_a   1.000
_cell.length_b   1.000
_cell.length_c   1.000
_cell.angle_alpha   90.00
_cell.angle_beta   90.00
_cell.angle_gamma   90.00
#
_symmetry.space_group_name_H-M   'P 1'
#
loop_
_entity.id
_entity.type
_entity.pdbx_description
1 polymer ?
#
loop_
_entity_poly.entity_id
_entity_poly.type
_entity_poly.pdbx_seq_one_letter_code
_entity_poly.pdbx_strand_id
1 'polypeptide(L)'
;LGISLNLAPRFEFPESDFDAARTVIAAIHSGHEPGKLVSGYLRGMWIEDRDISDLPTIRSIVAESGYDSEFLLQTAGESKIETIFEANTQEAINIGVFGIPAWVLNGELFWGQDRLEFLDRRLTEMRSSK
;
A
#
# COMPACT_ATOMS: atom_id res chain seq x y z
N LEU A 1 -14.55 -15.54 2.31
CA LEU A 1 -14.55 -14.58 1.19
C LEU A 1 -14.34 -15.23 -0.18
N GLY A 2 -14.00 -16.51 -0.29
CA GLY A 2 -13.83 -17.22 -1.55
C GLY A 2 -12.60 -16.80 -2.37
N ILE A 3 -11.67 -16.05 -1.80
CA ILE A 3 -10.41 -15.68 -2.44
C ILE A 3 -9.42 -16.82 -2.21
N SER A 4 -8.88 -17.37 -3.31
CA SER A 4 -7.80 -18.35 -3.23
C SER A 4 -6.48 -17.61 -3.05
N LEU A 5 -5.83 -17.81 -1.90
CA LEU A 5 -4.51 -17.27 -1.60
C LEU A 5 -3.50 -18.40 -1.60
N ASN A 6 -2.28 -18.10 -2.07
CA ASN A 6 -1.12 -18.95 -1.84
C ASN A 6 -0.63 -18.69 -0.40
N LEU A 7 -0.80 -19.66 0.49
CA LEU A 7 -0.42 -19.53 1.90
C LEU A 7 1.10 -19.58 2.12
N ALA A 8 1.86 -20.01 1.12
CA ALA A 8 3.31 -20.02 1.13
C ALA A 8 3.81 -19.55 -0.25
N PRO A 9 3.69 -18.25 -0.55
CA PRO A 9 4.15 -17.71 -1.81
C PRO A 9 5.66 -17.88 -1.95
N ARG A 10 6.12 -18.08 -3.18
CA ARG A 10 7.52 -18.35 -3.49
C ARG A 10 8.44 -17.21 -3.04
N PHE A 11 7.95 -15.98 -3.08
CA PHE A 11 8.64 -14.75 -2.69
C PHE A 11 7.96 -14.12 -1.46
N GLU A 12 7.72 -14.94 -0.43
CA GLU A 12 7.03 -14.53 0.81
C GLU A 12 7.73 -13.37 1.52
N PHE A 13 9.06 -13.34 1.42
CA PHE A 13 9.88 -12.25 1.94
C PHE A 13 10.73 -11.69 0.79
N PRO A 14 10.17 -10.77 -0.02
CA PRO A 14 10.97 -10.09 -1.04
C PRO A 14 12.17 -9.40 -0.37
N GLU A 15 13.29 -9.31 -1.09
CA GLU A 15 14.48 -8.60 -0.58
C GLU A 15 14.14 -7.17 -0.14
N SER A 16 13.17 -6.55 -0.83
CA SER A 16 12.67 -5.23 -0.51
C SER A 16 11.30 -4.99 -1.16
N ASP A 17 10.35 -4.46 -0.40
CA ASP A 17 9.09 -3.92 -0.91
C ASP A 17 9.18 -2.39 -1.18
N PHE A 18 10.36 -1.83 -0.96
CA PHE A 18 10.62 -0.39 -0.99
C PHE A 18 10.27 0.24 -2.33
N ASP A 19 10.70 -0.37 -3.45
CA ASP A 19 10.45 0.16 -4.78
C ASP A 19 8.95 0.06 -5.15
N ALA A 20 8.28 -1.02 -4.75
CA ALA A 20 6.82 -1.14 -4.90
C ALA A 20 6.08 -0.05 -4.12
N ALA A 21 6.46 0.20 -2.87
CA ALA A 21 5.88 1.25 -2.03
C ALA A 21 6.11 2.65 -2.63
N ARG A 22 7.30 2.92 -3.16
CA ARG A 22 7.62 4.20 -3.84
C ARG A 22 6.74 4.45 -5.06
N THR A 23 6.42 3.42 -5.85
CA THR A 23 5.51 3.60 -7.00
C THR A 23 4.09 3.93 -6.54
N VAL A 24 3.62 3.40 -5.41
CA VAL A 24 2.32 3.76 -4.82
C VAL A 24 2.32 5.23 -4.38
N ILE A 25 3.37 5.67 -3.69
CA ILE A 25 3.52 7.08 -3.27
C ILE A 25 3.61 7.98 -4.49
N ALA A 26 4.34 7.60 -5.54
CA ALA A 26 4.45 8.35 -6.78
C ALA A 26 3.09 8.50 -7.48
N ALA A 27 2.26 7.45 -7.48
CA ALA A 27 0.90 7.51 -8.01
C ALA A 27 0.05 8.53 -7.26
N ILE A 28 0.03 8.48 -5.93
CA ILE A 28 -0.68 9.43 -5.08
C ILE A 28 -0.18 10.86 -5.31
N HIS A 29 1.15 11.06 -5.32
CA HIS A 29 1.77 12.36 -5.52
C HIS A 29 1.44 12.97 -6.89
N SER A 30 1.24 12.12 -7.91
CA SER A 30 0.84 12.52 -9.26
C SER A 30 -0.69 12.68 -9.42
N GLY A 31 -1.46 12.58 -8.34
CA GLY A 31 -2.91 12.78 -8.36
C GLY A 31 -3.71 11.56 -8.84
N HIS A 32 -3.09 10.39 -8.89
CA HIS A 32 -3.77 9.15 -9.25
C HIS A 32 -4.35 8.44 -8.00
N GLU A 33 -5.45 7.72 -8.20
CA GLU A 33 -6.03 6.85 -7.19
C GLU A 33 -5.23 5.52 -7.15
N PRO A 34 -4.59 5.13 -6.02
CA PRO A 34 -3.62 4.04 -6.00
C PRO A 34 -4.22 2.63 -5.84
N GLY A 35 -5.53 2.49 -5.62
CA GLY A 35 -6.15 1.23 -5.20
C GLY A 35 -5.90 0.05 -6.14
N LYS A 36 -5.93 0.29 -7.46
CA LYS A 36 -5.64 -0.75 -8.45
C LYS A 36 -4.18 -1.23 -8.39
N LEU A 37 -3.25 -0.30 -8.14
CA LEU A 37 -1.83 -0.61 -8.03
C LEU A 37 -1.53 -1.42 -6.78
N VAL A 38 -2.07 -1.01 -5.64
CA VAL A 38 -1.95 -1.75 -4.36
C VAL A 38 -2.52 -3.16 -4.51
N SER A 39 -3.72 -3.29 -5.11
CA SER A 39 -4.33 -4.59 -5.39
C SER A 39 -3.49 -5.44 -6.34
N GLY A 40 -2.84 -4.82 -7.32
CA GLY A 40 -1.92 -5.47 -8.25
C GLY A 40 -0.72 -6.08 -7.53
N TYR A 41 -0.09 -5.34 -6.61
CA TYR A 41 1.03 -5.86 -5.81
C TYR A 41 0.60 -6.98 -4.88
N LEU A 42 -0.50 -6.81 -4.15
CA LEU A 42 -1.00 -7.85 -3.25
C LEU A 42 -1.36 -9.13 -3.99
N ARG A 43 -2.01 -9.02 -5.15
CA ARG A 43 -2.32 -10.18 -6.00
C ARG A 43 -1.06 -10.80 -6.56
N GLY A 44 -0.13 -9.98 -7.07
CA GLY A 44 1.16 -10.43 -7.59
C GLY A 44 1.88 -11.31 -6.59
N MET A 45 1.99 -10.86 -5.36
CA MET A 45 2.68 -11.57 -4.29
C MET A 45 1.90 -12.81 -3.80
N TRP A 46 0.63 -12.65 -3.45
CA TRP A 46 -0.13 -13.67 -2.70
C TRP A 46 -0.93 -14.65 -3.56
N ILE A 47 -1.07 -14.41 -4.86
CA ILE A 47 -1.84 -15.26 -5.77
C ILE A 47 -0.97 -15.75 -6.95
N GLU A 48 -0.13 -14.86 -7.51
CA GLU A 48 0.57 -15.09 -8.78
C GLU A 48 2.05 -15.48 -8.59
N ASP A 49 2.53 -15.58 -7.36
CA ASP A 49 3.94 -15.90 -7.04
C ASP A 49 4.97 -14.98 -7.72
N ARG A 50 4.66 -13.68 -7.81
CA ARG A 50 5.54 -12.68 -8.42
C ARG A 50 6.44 -12.03 -7.38
N ASP A 51 7.67 -11.76 -7.76
CA ASP A 51 8.63 -11.04 -6.91
C ASP A 51 8.44 -9.51 -7.04
N ILE A 52 7.88 -8.90 -6.01
CA ILE A 52 7.65 -7.44 -5.97
C ILE A 52 8.91 -6.62 -5.65
N SER A 53 10.06 -7.26 -5.45
CA SER A 53 11.38 -6.59 -5.36
C SER A 53 12.09 -6.47 -6.72
N ASP A 54 11.58 -7.17 -7.74
CA ASP A 54 12.15 -7.19 -9.08
C ASP A 54 11.58 -6.06 -9.94
N LEU A 55 12.44 -5.17 -10.44
CA LEU A 55 12.02 -4.02 -11.24
C LEU A 55 11.20 -4.37 -12.50
N PRO A 56 11.57 -5.38 -13.31
CA PRO A 56 10.73 -5.84 -14.41
C PRO A 56 9.32 -6.26 -13.97
N THR A 57 9.22 -6.94 -12.83
CA THR A 57 7.94 -7.35 -12.23
C THR A 57 7.12 -6.12 -11.79
N ILE A 58 7.74 -5.17 -11.10
CA ILE A 58 7.10 -3.91 -10.70
C ILE A 58 6.58 -3.17 -11.93
N ARG A 59 7.38 -3.02 -12.97
CA ARG A 59 7.01 -2.40 -14.24
C ARG A 59 5.77 -3.04 -14.86
N SER A 60 5.74 -4.36 -14.89
CA SER A 60 4.62 -5.14 -15.41
C SER A 60 3.33 -4.91 -14.61
N ILE A 61 3.42 -4.97 -13.27
CA ILE A 61 2.28 -4.73 -12.38
C ILE A 61 1.73 -3.30 -12.54
N VAL A 62 2.62 -2.30 -12.63
CA VAL A 62 2.22 -0.90 -12.86
C VAL A 62 1.44 -0.76 -14.17
N ALA A 63 1.96 -1.31 -15.26
CA ALA A 63 1.31 -1.26 -16.58
C ALA A 63 -0.04 -2.02 -16.59
N GLU A 64 -0.09 -3.22 -16.02
CA GLU A 64 -1.30 -4.03 -15.89
C GLU A 64 -2.37 -3.35 -15.02
N SER A 65 -1.95 -2.54 -14.05
CA SER A 65 -2.84 -1.73 -13.21
C SER A 65 -3.39 -0.48 -13.91
N GLY A 66 -2.94 -0.19 -15.13
CA GLY A 66 -3.45 0.88 -15.98
C GLY A 66 -2.69 2.21 -15.86
N TYR A 67 -1.47 2.19 -15.33
CA TYR A 67 -0.62 3.39 -15.23
C TYR A 67 0.47 3.38 -16.30
N ASP A 68 0.97 4.57 -16.62
CA ASP A 68 2.21 4.72 -17.41
C ASP A 68 3.40 4.29 -16.56
N SER A 69 3.97 3.12 -16.89
CA SER A 69 5.03 2.51 -16.10
C SER A 69 6.34 3.30 -16.15
N GLU A 70 6.67 3.91 -17.31
CA GLU A 70 7.88 4.73 -17.44
C GLU A 70 7.78 5.98 -16.57
N PHE A 71 6.67 6.71 -16.70
CA PHE A 71 6.41 7.90 -15.92
C PHE A 71 6.41 7.61 -14.43
N LEU A 72 5.71 6.56 -14.01
CA LEU A 72 5.56 6.25 -12.59
C LEU A 72 6.86 5.77 -11.95
N LEU A 73 7.65 4.94 -12.65
CA LEU A 73 8.96 4.50 -12.18
C LEU A 73 9.98 5.63 -12.12
N GLN A 74 9.97 6.52 -13.12
CA GLN A 74 10.80 7.71 -13.09
C GLN A 74 10.46 8.60 -11.89
N THR A 75 9.17 8.88 -11.67
CA THR A 75 8.69 9.67 -10.54
C THR A 75 9.05 9.01 -9.20
N ALA A 76 8.88 7.68 -9.09
CA ALA A 76 9.25 6.92 -7.90
C ALA A 76 10.74 7.03 -7.54
N GLY A 77 11.60 7.24 -8.53
CA GLY A 77 13.04 7.45 -8.35
C GLY A 77 13.44 8.85 -7.84
N GLU A 78 12.50 9.80 -7.80
CA GLU A 78 12.81 11.16 -7.35
C GLU A 78 13.01 11.24 -5.85
N SER A 79 13.97 12.07 -5.40
CA SER A 79 14.28 12.24 -3.97
C SER A 79 13.09 12.70 -3.12
N LYS A 80 12.16 13.45 -3.70
CA LYS A 80 10.94 13.86 -3.01
C LYS A 80 10.05 12.68 -2.59
N ILE A 81 10.01 11.61 -3.39
CA ILE A 81 9.24 10.40 -3.08
C ILE A 81 9.86 9.64 -1.91
N GLU A 82 11.20 9.57 -1.88
CA GLU A 82 11.91 9.02 -0.72
C GLU A 82 11.64 9.81 0.55
N THR A 83 11.70 11.13 0.48
CA THR A 83 11.35 12.02 1.61
C THR A 83 9.92 11.78 2.11
N ILE A 84 8.95 11.59 1.20
CA ILE A 84 7.56 11.27 1.59
C ILE A 84 7.49 9.91 2.26
N PHE A 85 8.18 8.90 1.73
CA PHE A 85 8.23 7.56 2.31
C PHE A 85 8.76 7.59 3.75
N GLU A 86 9.89 8.28 3.97
CA GLU A 86 10.49 8.44 5.29
C GLU A 86 9.56 9.20 6.26
N ALA A 87 8.92 10.28 5.79
CA ALA A 87 7.98 11.06 6.58
C ALA A 87 6.76 10.22 6.99
N ASN A 88 6.19 9.44 6.08
CA ASN A 88 5.08 8.54 6.36
C ASN A 88 5.45 7.49 7.41
N THR A 89 6.64 6.91 7.29
CA THR A 89 7.17 5.94 8.25
C THR A 89 7.34 6.57 9.63
N GLN A 90 7.92 7.77 9.69
CA GLN A 90 8.13 8.47 10.96
C GLN A 90 6.78 8.88 11.59
N GLU A 91 5.82 9.30 10.80
CA GLU A 91 4.46 9.60 11.29
C GLU A 91 3.80 8.36 11.89
N ALA A 92 3.87 7.22 11.21
CA ALA A 92 3.33 5.96 11.71
C ALA A 92 3.96 5.57 13.06
N ILE A 93 5.29 5.71 13.20
CA ILE A 93 6.01 5.46 14.45
C ILE A 93 5.52 6.41 15.55
N ASN A 94 5.41 7.70 15.26
CA ASN A 94 5.01 8.73 16.24
C ASN A 94 3.57 8.53 16.72
N ILE A 95 2.67 8.01 15.88
CA ILE A 95 1.29 7.69 16.24
C ILE A 95 1.21 6.40 17.07
N GLY A 96 2.25 5.56 17.02
CA GLY A 96 2.31 4.29 17.74
C GLY A 96 1.83 3.10 16.92
N VAL A 97 1.81 3.20 15.59
CA VAL A 97 1.52 2.05 14.70
C VAL A 97 2.65 1.02 14.86
N PHE A 98 2.28 -0.20 15.24
CA PHE A 98 3.22 -1.30 15.51
C PHE A 98 2.95 -2.54 14.65
N GLY A 99 1.92 -2.51 13.82
CA GLY A 99 1.55 -3.63 12.95
C GLY A 99 0.52 -3.25 11.90
N ILE A 100 0.33 -4.11 10.92
CA ILE A 100 -0.60 -3.95 9.82
C ILE A 100 -1.63 -5.10 9.79
N PRO A 101 -2.82 -4.87 9.26
CA PRO A 101 -3.35 -3.57 8.83
C PRO A 101 -3.64 -2.63 10.03
N ALA A 102 -3.43 -1.34 9.85
CA ALA A 102 -3.73 -0.32 10.84
C ALA A 102 -4.42 0.88 10.18
N TRP A 103 -5.42 1.43 10.86
CA TRP A 103 -6.11 2.64 10.46
C TRP A 103 -6.00 3.68 11.56
N VAL A 104 -5.79 4.92 11.19
CA VAL A 104 -5.75 6.05 12.12
C VAL A 104 -6.84 7.04 11.72
N LEU A 105 -7.74 7.35 12.65
CA LEU A 105 -8.82 8.30 12.46
C LEU A 105 -8.80 9.33 13.61
N ASN A 106 -8.48 10.59 13.28
CA ASN A 106 -8.39 11.67 14.27
C ASN A 106 -7.48 11.32 15.48
N GLY A 107 -6.36 10.65 15.22
CA GLY A 107 -5.40 10.23 16.25
C GLY A 107 -5.76 8.93 16.97
N GLU A 108 -6.92 8.33 16.69
CA GLU A 108 -7.33 7.04 17.23
C GLU A 108 -6.83 5.91 16.33
N LEU A 109 -6.12 4.95 16.91
CA LEU A 109 -5.55 3.80 16.18
C LEU A 109 -6.47 2.59 16.28
N PHE A 110 -6.80 2.02 15.10
CA PHE A 110 -7.51 0.76 14.94
C PHE A 110 -6.57 -0.25 14.30
N TRP A 111 -6.11 -1.23 15.07
CA TRP A 111 -5.20 -2.26 14.58
C TRP A 111 -5.90 -3.60 14.39
N GLY A 112 -5.68 -4.20 13.23
CA GLY A 112 -6.21 -5.50 12.85
C GLY A 112 -7.54 -5.42 12.10
N GLN A 113 -7.74 -6.36 11.18
CA GLN A 113 -8.97 -6.45 10.37
C GLN A 113 -10.22 -6.73 11.21
N ASP A 114 -10.07 -7.27 12.41
CA ASP A 114 -11.13 -7.50 13.39
C ASP A 114 -11.64 -6.20 14.04
N ARG A 115 -10.98 -5.07 13.80
CA ARG A 115 -11.37 -3.74 14.28
C ARG A 115 -12.13 -2.89 13.26
N LEU A 116 -12.38 -3.41 12.07
CA LEU A 116 -13.12 -2.68 11.02
C LEU A 116 -14.51 -2.23 11.44
N GLU A 117 -15.23 -3.05 12.23
CA GLU A 117 -16.55 -2.68 12.75
C GLU A 117 -16.50 -1.47 13.68
N PHE A 118 -15.44 -1.34 14.49
CA PHE A 118 -15.26 -0.18 15.37
C PHE A 118 -14.93 1.07 14.55
N LEU A 119 -14.10 0.94 13.53
CA LEU A 119 -13.78 2.03 12.59
C LEU A 119 -15.03 2.50 11.85
N ASP A 120 -15.84 1.58 11.33
CA ASP A 120 -17.08 1.91 10.62
C ASP A 120 -18.09 2.63 11.52
N ARG A 121 -18.24 2.17 12.77
CA ARG A 121 -19.06 2.83 13.77
C ARG A 121 -18.59 4.26 14.00
N ARG A 122 -17.28 4.47 14.17
CA ARG A 122 -16.70 5.79 14.40
C ARG A 122 -16.93 6.75 13.24
N LEU A 123 -16.76 6.26 12.00
CA LEU A 123 -17.04 7.02 10.78
C LEU A 123 -18.52 7.40 10.68
N THR A 124 -19.42 6.51 11.06
CA THR A 124 -20.87 6.76 11.07
C THR A 124 -21.25 7.83 12.10
N GLU A 125 -20.70 7.77 13.31
CA GLU A 125 -20.91 8.79 14.35
C GLU A 125 -20.46 10.17 13.86
N MET A 126 -19.30 10.26 13.20
CA MET A 126 -18.80 11.53 12.65
C MET A 126 -19.68 12.10 11.54
N ARG A 127 -20.29 11.25 10.70
CA ARG A 127 -21.23 11.69 9.67
C ARG A 127 -22.53 12.23 10.28
N SER A 128 -23.00 11.62 11.36
CA SER A 128 -24.23 12.00 12.05
C SER A 128 -24.09 13.28 12.87
N SER A 129 -22.85 13.69 13.18
CA SER A 129 -22.55 14.91 13.97
C SER A 129 -22.38 16.17 13.10
N LYS A 130 -22.53 16.05 11.81
CA LYS A 130 -22.54 17.17 10.82
C LYS A 130 -23.96 17.51 10.41
#